data_fc42490f3ce65f486a7dc660880d4d4b
#
_entry.id   fc42490f3ce65f486a7dc660880d4d4b
#
_cell.length_a   1.000
_cell.length_b   1.000
_cell.length_c   1.000
_cell.angle_alpha   90.00
_cell.angle_beta   90.00
_cell.angle_gamma   90.00
#
_symmetry.space_group_name_H-M   'P 1'
#
loop_
_entity.id
_entity.type
_entity.pdbx_description
1 polymer ?
#
loop_
_entity_poly.entity_id
_entity_poly.type
_entity_poly.pdbx_seq_one_letter_code
_entity_poly.pdbx_strand_id
1 'polypeptide(L)'
;MVVGNSKGVPVLRSLTRARTPGVVRAPVLTTLAAVLAIAAAVLAPRAFVAAQSHESAAKLFGQFFGFTASQLAAVDAGTSVAVVLPSSVDHEIAVAGAVFVQATAARLVSVLQDVERLESGKGFLRTKRLSNPPRLGDFAGFQWPAGDVEALRDCRPGRCSVKLGQPAFDLLAKIDWSAPDAAEHANAFGRQSSLDYVLAYRKGGNRNLAIYVDSERPQSVAREFEEMSGGVDLWPVVLTPLAKYLRGYPTAARPRQTSDFFYWSLAEFGLRPVFRINHVVVHGTGRASGPLHVVLVKQLYASHYFRTALEVRAVVGDGRPSGKGVYLVMLNMARSDGLTGVLGSLIIKPKATRGSRDGLERALAAVKRMAEARR
;
A
#
# COMPACT_ATOMS: atom_id res chain seq x y z
N MET A 1 40.93 32.74 27.82
CA MET A 1 40.58 34.00 28.56
C MET A 1 39.15 33.84 29.05
N VAL A 2 39.07 33.62 30.33
CA VAL A 2 38.15 34.14 31.35
C VAL A 2 36.75 33.53 31.30
N VAL A 3 36.40 32.50 32.09
CA VAL A 3 36.14 32.41 33.55
C VAL A 3 34.86 33.14 33.95
N GLY A 4 33.92 32.44 34.48
CA GLY A 4 33.40 32.43 35.80
C GLY A 4 31.92 32.10 35.83
N ASN A 5 31.54 31.06 36.47
CA ASN A 5 31.29 30.81 37.91
C ASN A 5 29.86 31.24 38.31
N SER A 6 28.99 30.39 38.69
CA SER A 6 28.77 29.50 39.83
C SER A 6 27.75 30.06 40.84
N LYS A 7 27.03 29.11 41.48
CA LYS A 7 26.35 29.16 42.80
C LYS A 7 24.85 29.52 42.76
N GLY A 8 23.95 28.85 43.45
CA GLY A 8 24.06 27.87 44.51
C GLY A 8 22.66 27.54 45.05
N VAL A 9 22.55 26.40 45.64
CA VAL A 9 21.43 25.83 46.43
C VAL A 9 21.47 26.51 47.84
N PRO A 10 20.37 26.58 48.61
CA PRO A 10 20.03 25.57 49.63
C PRO A 10 18.52 25.34 49.82
N VAL A 11 18.03 24.16 50.08
CA VAL A 11 17.97 23.26 51.25
C VAL A 11 17.38 23.92 52.54
N LEU A 12 16.38 23.28 53.05
CA LEU A 12 16.02 22.92 54.40
C LEU A 12 14.60 23.25 54.89
N ARG A 13 13.94 22.17 55.33
CA ARG A 13 13.38 21.80 56.63
C ARG A 13 12.09 22.52 57.05
N SER A 14 11.16 21.98 57.81
CA SER A 14 11.03 20.73 58.61
C SER A 14 9.66 20.73 59.28
N LEU A 15 9.12 19.52 59.49
CA LEU A 15 8.43 19.03 60.72
C LEU A 15 7.24 19.84 61.31
N THR A 16 6.08 19.26 61.52
CA THR A 16 5.69 18.51 62.73
C THR A 16 4.21 18.13 62.71
N ARG A 17 3.92 16.87 62.90
CA ARG A 17 3.27 16.15 63.98
C ARG A 17 1.81 16.45 64.38
N ALA A 18 0.99 15.44 64.13
CA ALA A 18 0.11 14.73 65.03
C ALA A 18 -1.14 15.36 65.65
N ARG A 19 -2.28 14.71 65.46
CA ARG A 19 -3.15 14.14 66.53
C ARG A 19 -4.42 13.52 65.94
N THR A 20 -4.64 12.23 66.19
CA THR A 20 -5.92 11.54 66.32
C THR A 20 -6.40 11.76 67.76
N PRO A 21 -7.65 11.45 68.18
CA PRO A 21 -8.62 10.48 67.69
C PRO A 21 -10.08 10.98 67.76
N GLY A 22 -11.01 10.14 67.26
CA GLY A 22 -12.45 10.29 67.56
C GLY A 22 -13.27 9.20 66.86
N VAL A 23 -13.45 8.12 67.58
CA VAL A 23 -14.40 7.05 67.25
C VAL A 23 -15.83 7.49 67.63
N VAL A 24 -16.76 7.45 66.66
CA VAL A 24 -18.20 7.40 66.92
C VAL A 24 -18.85 6.35 66.03
N ARG A 25 -19.58 5.48 66.64
CA ARG A 25 -20.32 4.34 66.11
C ARG A 25 -21.63 4.74 65.42
N ALA A 26 -21.96 3.95 64.37
CA ALA A 26 -23.28 3.43 63.95
C ALA A 26 -24.14 4.30 63.01
N PRO A 27 -25.14 3.74 62.30
CA PRO A 27 -25.56 2.33 62.23
C PRO A 27 -25.69 1.78 60.76
N VAL A 28 -25.80 0.47 60.77
CA VAL A 28 -26.20 -0.42 59.66
C VAL A 28 -27.54 0.02 59.04
N LEU A 29 -27.49 0.45 57.76
CA LEU A 29 -28.66 0.47 56.84
C LEU A 29 -28.23 1.06 55.49
N THR A 30 -27.51 0.31 54.64
CA THR A 30 -27.37 0.58 53.19
C THR A 30 -26.65 -0.58 52.48
N THR A 31 -27.23 -1.77 52.53
CA THR A 31 -26.71 -2.94 51.79
C THR A 31 -27.65 -3.44 50.68
N LEU A 32 -28.60 -2.63 50.22
CA LEU A 32 -29.47 -3.02 49.09
C LEU A 32 -29.32 -2.16 47.83
N ALA A 33 -28.53 -1.08 47.83
CA ALA A 33 -28.34 -0.22 46.66
C ALA A 33 -27.10 -0.58 45.79
N ALA A 34 -26.19 -1.40 46.32
CA ALA A 34 -24.93 -1.72 45.63
C ALA A 34 -25.02 -2.89 44.62
N VAL A 35 -26.06 -3.72 44.69
CA VAL A 35 -26.17 -4.90 43.80
C VAL A 35 -26.88 -4.58 42.48
N LEU A 36 -27.65 -3.51 42.38
CA LEU A 36 -28.29 -3.07 41.11
C LEU A 36 -27.39 -2.23 40.22
N ALA A 37 -26.31 -1.65 40.75
CA ALA A 37 -25.36 -0.86 39.96
C ALA A 37 -24.33 -1.72 39.21
N ILE A 38 -24.08 -2.97 39.63
CA ILE A 38 -23.11 -3.86 39.01
C ILE A 38 -23.71 -4.60 37.80
N ALA A 39 -25.02 -4.82 37.77
CA ALA A 39 -25.67 -5.47 36.62
C ALA A 39 -25.84 -4.56 35.39
N ALA A 40 -25.85 -3.24 35.59
CA ALA A 40 -25.92 -2.28 34.48
C ALA A 40 -24.57 -2.01 33.78
N ALA A 41 -23.44 -2.30 34.49
CA ALA A 41 -22.09 -2.03 33.94
C ALA A 41 -21.55 -3.14 33.03
N VAL A 42 -22.19 -4.34 33.03
CA VAL A 42 -21.71 -5.48 32.22
C VAL A 42 -22.35 -5.53 30.82
N LEU A 43 -23.46 -4.82 30.61
CA LEU A 43 -24.15 -4.77 29.30
C LEU A 43 -23.80 -3.55 28.43
N ALA A 44 -23.10 -2.53 28.96
CA ALA A 44 -22.77 -1.32 28.27
C ALA A 44 -21.51 -1.36 27.34
N PRO A 45 -20.51 -2.28 27.48
CA PRO A 45 -19.27 -2.14 26.71
C PRO A 45 -19.38 -2.56 25.24
N ARG A 46 -20.35 -3.41 24.88
CA ARG A 46 -20.44 -3.91 23.50
C ARG A 46 -21.08 -2.92 22.51
N ALA A 47 -22.06 -2.18 22.93
CA ALA A 47 -22.70 -1.15 22.08
C ALA A 47 -21.82 0.09 21.90
N PHE A 48 -21.04 0.45 22.92
CA PHE A 48 -20.14 1.61 22.88
C PHE A 48 -18.91 1.36 21.99
N VAL A 49 -18.36 0.14 21.99
CA VAL A 49 -17.25 -0.25 21.10
C VAL A 49 -17.72 -0.33 19.63
N ALA A 50 -18.95 -0.79 19.40
CA ALA A 50 -19.52 -0.85 18.06
C ALA A 50 -19.80 0.54 17.47
N ALA A 51 -20.27 1.49 18.29
CA ALA A 51 -20.48 2.88 17.87
C ALA A 51 -19.16 3.61 17.58
N GLN A 52 -18.11 3.36 18.37
CA GLN A 52 -16.79 3.96 18.13
C GLN A 52 -16.13 3.46 16.86
N SER A 53 -16.33 2.20 16.47
CA SER A 53 -15.74 1.67 15.24
C SER A 53 -16.46 2.15 13.98
N HIS A 54 -17.78 2.38 14.04
CA HIS A 54 -18.55 2.95 12.92
C HIS A 54 -18.23 4.44 12.71
N GLU A 55 -18.14 5.20 13.80
CA GLU A 55 -17.71 6.60 13.78
C GLU A 55 -16.28 6.73 13.24
N SER A 56 -15.42 5.77 13.56
CA SER A 56 -14.04 5.73 13.07
C SER A 56 -13.94 5.53 11.55
N ALA A 57 -14.79 4.70 10.94
CA ALA A 57 -14.77 4.48 9.48
C ALA A 57 -15.29 5.71 8.71
N ALA A 58 -16.42 6.28 9.12
CA ALA A 58 -16.96 7.50 8.52
C ALA A 58 -16.04 8.70 8.71
N LYS A 59 -15.45 8.86 9.91
CA LYS A 59 -14.46 9.89 10.20
C LYS A 59 -13.21 9.74 9.35
N LEU A 60 -12.71 8.51 9.18
CA LEU A 60 -11.59 8.19 8.34
C LEU A 60 -11.86 8.60 6.87
N PHE A 61 -12.98 8.18 6.30
CA PHE A 61 -13.29 8.44 4.89
C PHE A 61 -13.56 9.93 4.63
N GLY A 62 -14.24 10.62 5.54
CA GLY A 62 -14.46 12.06 5.45
C GLY A 62 -13.18 12.86 5.67
N GLN A 63 -12.44 12.57 6.72
CA GLN A 63 -11.28 13.36 7.15
C GLN A 63 -10.05 13.13 6.26
N PHE A 64 -9.76 11.89 5.86
CA PHE A 64 -8.55 11.56 5.10
C PHE A 64 -8.76 11.55 3.59
N PHE A 65 -9.95 11.22 3.11
CA PHE A 65 -10.24 11.11 1.68
C PHE A 65 -11.17 12.20 1.16
N GLY A 66 -11.74 13.02 2.04
CA GLY A 66 -12.65 14.08 1.65
C GLY A 66 -13.99 13.56 1.10
N PHE A 67 -14.45 12.38 1.50
CA PHE A 67 -15.74 11.84 1.08
C PHE A 67 -16.87 12.70 1.63
N THR A 68 -17.80 13.05 0.75
CA THR A 68 -19.06 13.72 1.14
C THR A 68 -20.01 12.78 1.85
N ALA A 69 -21.00 13.29 2.57
CA ALA A 69 -22.02 12.49 3.23
C ALA A 69 -22.76 11.55 2.25
N SER A 70 -23.04 12.01 1.02
CA SER A 70 -23.67 11.17 0.00
C SER A 70 -22.75 10.04 -0.49
N GLN A 71 -21.46 10.30 -0.62
CA GLN A 71 -20.46 9.27 -0.95
C GLN A 71 -20.32 8.23 0.15
N LEU A 72 -20.34 8.67 1.42
CA LEU A 72 -20.33 7.75 2.57
C LEU A 72 -21.57 6.85 2.58
N ALA A 73 -22.75 7.41 2.36
CA ALA A 73 -23.99 6.63 2.26
C ALA A 73 -23.94 5.62 1.09
N ALA A 74 -23.35 5.99 -0.05
CA ALA A 74 -23.18 5.10 -1.19
C ALA A 74 -22.21 3.94 -0.86
N VAL A 75 -21.10 4.22 -0.18
CA VAL A 75 -20.16 3.19 0.31
C VAL A 75 -20.84 2.22 1.26
N ASP A 76 -21.62 2.73 2.22
CA ASP A 76 -22.38 1.92 3.19
C ASP A 76 -23.45 1.04 2.52
N ALA A 77 -24.01 1.53 1.41
CA ALA A 77 -24.94 0.77 0.56
C ALA A 77 -24.22 -0.26 -0.34
N GLY A 78 -22.88 -0.32 -0.29
CA GLY A 78 -22.08 -1.27 -1.07
C GLY A 78 -21.74 -0.80 -2.48
N THR A 79 -21.91 0.48 -2.79
CA THR A 79 -21.42 1.11 -4.02
C THR A 79 -19.95 1.43 -3.88
N SER A 80 -19.16 1.10 -4.91
CA SER A 80 -17.74 1.48 -4.96
C SER A 80 -17.62 2.95 -5.27
N VAL A 81 -16.92 3.70 -4.41
CA VAL A 81 -16.68 5.13 -4.56
C VAL A 81 -15.20 5.40 -4.55
N ALA A 82 -14.70 6.20 -5.49
CA ALA A 82 -13.34 6.68 -5.50
C ALA A 82 -13.25 8.19 -5.71
N VAL A 83 -12.22 8.79 -5.10
CA VAL A 83 -11.91 10.21 -5.18
C VAL A 83 -10.45 10.40 -5.57
N VAL A 84 -10.16 11.54 -6.17
CA VAL A 84 -8.79 11.99 -6.44
C VAL A 84 -8.28 12.74 -5.21
N LEU A 85 -7.11 12.38 -4.74
CA LEU A 85 -6.46 13.08 -3.64
C LEU A 85 -5.53 14.17 -4.19
N PRO A 86 -5.38 15.30 -3.48
CA PRO A 86 -4.40 16.32 -3.84
C PRO A 86 -2.98 15.73 -3.68
N SER A 87 -2.10 16.13 -4.59
CA SER A 87 -0.66 15.86 -4.48
C SER A 87 0.11 17.14 -4.77
N SER A 88 1.13 17.41 -3.95
CA SER A 88 2.09 18.50 -4.18
C SER A 88 3.17 18.13 -5.20
N VAL A 89 3.18 16.88 -5.68
CA VAL A 89 4.15 16.37 -6.65
C VAL A 89 3.51 16.36 -8.04
N ASP A 90 4.03 17.16 -8.97
CA ASP A 90 3.43 17.36 -10.29
C ASP A 90 3.30 16.09 -11.13
N HIS A 91 4.25 15.16 -10.98
CA HIS A 91 4.26 13.89 -11.69
C HIS A 91 3.63 12.74 -10.90
N GLU A 92 2.81 13.04 -9.88
CA GLU A 92 2.09 12.07 -9.05
C GLU A 92 0.58 12.16 -9.27
N ILE A 93 -0.06 11.00 -9.27
CA ILE A 93 -1.50 10.81 -9.18
C ILE A 93 -1.78 9.98 -7.95
N ALA A 94 -2.66 10.46 -7.08
CA ALA A 94 -3.15 9.76 -5.90
C ALA A 94 -4.68 9.65 -5.96
N VAL A 95 -5.20 8.45 -5.78
CA VAL A 95 -6.65 8.17 -5.73
C VAL A 95 -6.95 7.25 -4.55
N ALA A 96 -8.02 7.54 -3.84
CA ALA A 96 -8.51 6.70 -2.76
C ALA A 96 -9.95 6.27 -3.03
N GLY A 97 -10.33 5.12 -2.51
CA GLY A 97 -11.69 4.62 -2.66
C GLY A 97 -12.07 3.63 -1.58
N ALA A 98 -13.36 3.41 -1.43
CA ALA A 98 -13.90 2.46 -0.47
C ALA A 98 -15.17 1.78 -0.99
N VAL A 99 -15.47 0.62 -0.42
CA VAL A 99 -16.71 -0.13 -0.64
C VAL A 99 -17.02 -1.01 0.57
N PHE A 100 -18.28 -1.09 0.96
CA PHE A 100 -18.74 -2.09 1.93
C PHE A 100 -18.87 -3.46 1.25
N VAL A 101 -18.33 -4.50 1.88
CA VAL A 101 -18.27 -5.88 1.38
C VAL A 101 -18.95 -6.81 2.39
N GLN A 102 -19.96 -7.55 1.97
CA GLN A 102 -20.67 -8.54 2.79
C GLN A 102 -19.87 -9.86 2.84
N ALA A 103 -18.69 -9.80 3.44
CA ALA A 103 -17.81 -10.95 3.63
C ALA A 103 -17.02 -10.81 4.93
N THR A 104 -16.43 -11.90 5.40
CA THR A 104 -15.51 -11.86 6.54
C THR A 104 -14.18 -11.21 6.14
N ALA A 105 -13.48 -10.61 7.11
CA ALA A 105 -12.15 -10.08 6.89
C ALA A 105 -11.18 -11.13 6.31
N ALA A 106 -11.21 -12.34 6.83
CA ALA A 106 -10.37 -13.45 6.34
C ALA A 106 -10.66 -13.78 4.86
N ARG A 107 -11.93 -13.80 4.45
CA ARG A 107 -12.32 -14.03 3.06
C ARG A 107 -11.82 -12.92 2.16
N LEU A 108 -11.99 -11.67 2.57
CA LEU A 108 -11.53 -10.53 1.78
C LEU A 108 -10.01 -10.52 1.64
N VAL A 109 -9.26 -10.78 2.71
CA VAL A 109 -7.79 -10.89 2.68
C VAL A 109 -7.34 -12.03 1.74
N SER A 110 -8.02 -13.19 1.78
CA SER A 110 -7.73 -14.30 0.85
C SER A 110 -7.89 -13.87 -0.62
N VAL A 111 -8.92 -13.08 -0.93
CA VAL A 111 -9.11 -12.52 -2.29
C VAL A 111 -7.97 -11.54 -2.63
N LEU A 112 -7.60 -10.64 -1.70
CA LEU A 112 -6.52 -9.67 -1.92
C LEU A 112 -5.13 -10.29 -2.11
N GLN A 113 -4.92 -11.52 -1.64
CA GLN A 113 -3.68 -12.27 -1.83
C GLN A 113 -3.63 -13.09 -3.13
N ASP A 114 -4.78 -13.34 -3.74
CA ASP A 114 -4.90 -14.09 -4.99
C ASP A 114 -4.70 -13.14 -6.19
N VAL A 115 -3.45 -12.67 -6.34
CA VAL A 115 -3.09 -11.66 -7.35
C VAL A 115 -3.31 -12.15 -8.78
N GLU A 116 -3.16 -13.45 -9.04
CA GLU A 116 -3.38 -14.01 -10.38
C GLU A 116 -4.87 -13.92 -10.78
N ARG A 117 -5.77 -14.07 -9.83
CA ARG A 117 -7.20 -13.88 -10.05
C ARG A 117 -7.63 -12.41 -10.03
N LEU A 118 -7.05 -11.59 -9.13
CA LEU A 118 -7.34 -10.16 -9.05
C LEU A 118 -6.94 -9.41 -10.32
N GLU A 119 -5.74 -9.73 -10.81
CA GLU A 119 -5.17 -9.14 -12.01
C GLU A 119 -5.38 -10.08 -13.20
N SER A 120 -6.63 -10.48 -13.45
CA SER A 120 -7.07 -11.25 -14.60
C SER A 120 -8.21 -10.54 -15.33
N GLY A 121 -8.44 -10.88 -16.60
CA GLY A 121 -9.50 -10.30 -17.42
C GLY A 121 -9.07 -9.01 -18.14
N LYS A 122 -10.03 -8.16 -18.50
CA LYS A 122 -9.78 -6.99 -19.34
C LYS A 122 -8.75 -6.04 -18.72
N GLY A 123 -7.70 -5.74 -19.47
CA GLY A 123 -6.60 -4.87 -19.04
C GLY A 123 -5.42 -5.60 -18.39
N PHE A 124 -5.54 -6.92 -18.13
CA PHE A 124 -4.43 -7.74 -17.66
C PHE A 124 -4.17 -8.86 -18.66
N LEU A 125 -3.01 -8.81 -19.29
CA LEU A 125 -2.59 -9.79 -20.29
C LEU A 125 -2.05 -11.05 -19.62
N ARG A 126 -1.30 -10.87 -18.53
CA ARG A 126 -0.77 -11.98 -17.72
C ARG A 126 -0.33 -11.52 -16.35
N THR A 127 -0.58 -12.34 -15.34
CA THR A 127 -0.12 -12.14 -13.95
C THR A 127 0.40 -13.45 -13.40
N LYS A 128 1.55 -13.42 -12.71
CA LYS A 128 2.14 -14.61 -12.10
C LYS A 128 2.76 -14.30 -10.75
N ARG A 129 2.31 -15.00 -9.72
CA ARG A 129 2.98 -15.01 -8.41
C ARG A 129 4.28 -15.78 -8.50
N LEU A 130 5.35 -15.26 -7.90
CA LEU A 130 6.64 -15.91 -7.87
C LEU A 130 6.71 -16.96 -6.77
N SER A 131 7.46 -18.02 -7.01
CA SER A 131 7.81 -19.01 -6.00
C SER A 131 8.73 -18.43 -4.92
N ASN A 132 8.90 -19.13 -3.82
CA ASN A 132 9.84 -18.73 -2.77
C ASN A 132 10.83 -19.88 -2.49
N PRO A 133 12.09 -19.76 -2.90
CA PRO A 133 12.72 -18.64 -3.62
C PRO A 133 12.23 -18.51 -5.08
N PRO A 134 12.30 -17.30 -5.69
CA PRO A 134 12.00 -17.09 -7.11
C PRO A 134 12.91 -17.90 -8.02
N ARG A 135 12.35 -18.37 -9.14
CA ARG A 135 13.05 -19.22 -10.12
C ARG A 135 12.75 -18.70 -11.54
N LEU A 136 13.60 -19.06 -12.49
CA LEU A 136 13.42 -18.65 -13.90
C LEU A 136 12.08 -19.15 -14.47
N GLY A 137 11.62 -20.34 -14.07
CA GLY A 137 10.32 -20.87 -14.45
C GLY A 137 9.12 -20.02 -14.06
N ASP A 138 9.25 -19.17 -13.04
CA ASP A 138 8.19 -18.21 -12.66
C ASP A 138 7.93 -17.16 -13.76
N PHE A 139 8.92 -16.92 -14.62
CA PHE A 139 8.87 -15.99 -15.75
C PHE A 139 8.69 -16.69 -17.11
N ALA A 140 8.54 -18.01 -17.16
CA ALA A 140 8.44 -18.77 -18.42
C ALA A 140 7.35 -18.25 -19.35
N GLY A 141 6.29 -17.69 -18.81
CA GLY A 141 5.21 -17.11 -19.60
C GLY A 141 5.37 -15.65 -19.97
N PHE A 142 6.48 -15.01 -19.62
CA PHE A 142 6.74 -13.63 -19.99
C PHE A 142 7.28 -13.55 -21.44
N GLN A 143 6.69 -12.64 -22.19
CA GLN A 143 7.13 -12.22 -23.52
C GLN A 143 6.98 -10.71 -23.62
N TRP A 144 7.97 -10.06 -24.22
CA TRP A 144 7.85 -8.66 -24.56
C TRP A 144 6.76 -8.45 -25.62
N PRO A 145 5.92 -7.41 -25.50
CA PRO A 145 5.08 -6.99 -26.60
C PRO A 145 5.93 -6.73 -27.86
N ALA A 146 5.41 -7.04 -29.06
CA ALA A 146 6.15 -6.93 -30.30
C ALA A 146 6.82 -5.56 -30.49
N GLY A 147 6.09 -4.47 -30.21
CA GLY A 147 6.65 -3.11 -30.29
C GLY A 147 7.73 -2.81 -29.25
N ASP A 148 7.83 -3.60 -28.16
CA ASP A 148 8.92 -3.48 -27.21
C ASP A 148 10.15 -4.25 -27.67
N VAL A 149 9.97 -5.41 -28.34
CA VAL A 149 11.09 -6.12 -28.98
C VAL A 149 11.76 -5.23 -30.02
N GLU A 150 10.97 -4.57 -30.86
CA GLU A 150 11.50 -3.62 -31.87
C GLU A 150 12.23 -2.45 -31.18
N ALA A 151 11.63 -1.89 -30.14
CA ALA A 151 12.23 -0.79 -29.39
C ALA A 151 13.56 -1.19 -28.72
N LEU A 152 13.67 -2.39 -28.19
CA LEU A 152 14.88 -2.89 -27.51
C LEU A 152 16.07 -3.01 -28.45
N ARG A 153 15.85 -3.28 -29.75
CA ARG A 153 16.91 -3.33 -30.77
C ARG A 153 17.70 -2.03 -30.86
N ASP A 154 16.99 -0.90 -30.77
CA ASP A 154 17.58 0.43 -30.93
C ASP A 154 17.85 1.14 -29.61
N CYS A 155 17.58 0.48 -28.49
CA CYS A 155 17.76 1.06 -27.15
C CYS A 155 19.23 1.33 -26.84
N ARG A 156 19.47 2.52 -26.31
CA ARG A 156 20.77 2.98 -25.77
C ARG A 156 20.50 3.75 -24.46
N PRO A 157 21.46 3.80 -23.54
CA PRO A 157 21.36 4.71 -22.40
C PRO A 157 21.04 6.14 -22.84
N GLY A 158 20.10 6.79 -22.19
CA GLY A 158 19.59 8.11 -22.54
C GLY A 158 18.51 8.12 -23.63
N ARG A 159 18.34 7.03 -24.38
CA ARG A 159 17.37 6.93 -25.48
C ARG A 159 16.80 5.52 -25.61
N CYS A 160 15.78 5.23 -24.83
CA CYS A 160 15.05 3.97 -24.91
C CYS A 160 13.57 4.21 -24.55
N SER A 161 12.65 3.53 -25.22
CA SER A 161 11.23 3.60 -24.85
C SER A 161 10.84 2.58 -23.80
N VAL A 162 11.71 1.62 -23.48
CA VAL A 162 11.57 0.67 -22.38
C VAL A 162 12.46 1.15 -21.24
N LYS A 163 11.90 1.22 -20.03
CA LYS A 163 12.66 1.62 -18.83
C LYS A 163 13.66 0.54 -18.44
N LEU A 164 14.92 0.86 -18.49
CA LEU A 164 16.02 -0.05 -18.15
C LEU A 164 17.04 0.66 -17.27
N GLY A 165 17.66 -0.11 -16.36
CA GLY A 165 18.86 0.31 -15.65
C GLY A 165 20.13 -0.12 -16.39
N GLN A 166 21.27 0.45 -16.03
CA GLN A 166 22.57 0.17 -16.70
C GLN A 166 22.87 -1.33 -16.83
N PRO A 167 22.70 -2.19 -15.77
CA PRO A 167 23.00 -3.62 -15.92
C PRO A 167 22.16 -4.32 -17.00
N ALA A 168 20.94 -3.85 -17.25
CA ALA A 168 20.10 -4.40 -18.31
C ALA A 168 20.59 -3.99 -19.70
N PHE A 169 21.09 -2.76 -19.87
CA PHE A 169 21.72 -2.34 -21.12
C PHE A 169 22.97 -3.16 -21.44
N ASP A 170 23.78 -3.48 -20.44
CA ASP A 170 25.00 -4.29 -20.61
C ASP A 170 24.67 -5.73 -21.07
N LEU A 171 23.53 -6.26 -20.68
CA LEU A 171 23.04 -7.56 -21.16
C LEU A 171 22.37 -7.44 -22.53
N LEU A 172 21.60 -6.40 -22.78
CA LEU A 172 20.91 -6.14 -24.04
C LEU A 172 21.92 -6.00 -25.20
N ALA A 173 23.07 -5.39 -24.95
CA ALA A 173 24.14 -5.22 -25.92
C ALA A 173 24.77 -6.55 -26.41
N LYS A 174 24.52 -7.65 -25.71
CA LYS A 174 25.02 -8.99 -26.08
C LYS A 174 24.08 -9.76 -27.00
N ILE A 175 22.90 -9.24 -27.29
CA ILE A 175 21.93 -9.88 -28.17
C ILE A 175 22.38 -9.66 -29.65
N ASP A 176 22.49 -10.75 -30.40
CA ASP A 176 22.62 -10.68 -31.83
C ASP A 176 21.27 -10.40 -32.48
N TRP A 177 21.05 -9.13 -32.83
CA TRP A 177 19.81 -8.68 -33.44
C TRP A 177 19.66 -9.04 -34.91
N SER A 178 20.70 -9.62 -35.53
CA SER A 178 20.66 -10.13 -36.92
C SER A 178 20.18 -11.59 -36.96
N ALA A 179 20.19 -12.30 -35.85
CA ALA A 179 19.75 -13.68 -35.75
C ALA A 179 18.24 -13.82 -36.01
N PRO A 180 17.80 -14.89 -36.70
CA PRO A 180 16.39 -15.12 -37.01
C PRO A 180 15.50 -15.21 -35.73
N ASP A 181 16.08 -15.65 -34.61
CA ASP A 181 15.44 -15.81 -33.31
C ASP A 181 15.76 -14.69 -32.32
N ALA A 182 16.19 -13.52 -32.79
CA ALA A 182 16.52 -12.36 -31.96
C ALA A 182 15.38 -11.98 -30.98
N ALA A 183 14.11 -12.13 -31.40
CA ALA A 183 12.95 -11.89 -30.52
C ALA A 183 12.90 -12.85 -29.33
N GLU A 184 13.26 -14.12 -29.51
CA GLU A 184 13.32 -15.07 -28.39
C GLU A 184 14.54 -14.79 -27.49
N HIS A 185 15.66 -14.36 -28.04
CA HIS A 185 16.79 -13.87 -27.25
C HIS A 185 16.41 -12.66 -26.40
N ALA A 186 15.61 -11.72 -26.95
CA ALA A 186 15.07 -10.59 -26.19
C ALA A 186 14.10 -11.06 -25.07
N ASN A 187 13.25 -12.05 -25.34
CA ASN A 187 12.37 -12.64 -24.32
C ASN A 187 13.18 -13.36 -23.23
N ALA A 188 14.19 -14.13 -23.62
CA ALA A 188 15.09 -14.80 -22.67
C ALA A 188 15.84 -13.78 -21.80
N PHE A 189 16.37 -12.71 -22.38
CA PHE A 189 16.93 -11.57 -21.65
C PHE A 189 15.92 -10.99 -20.66
N GLY A 190 14.67 -10.74 -21.06
CA GLY A 190 13.64 -10.19 -20.19
C GLY A 190 13.35 -11.10 -18.99
N ARG A 191 13.24 -12.42 -19.22
CA ARG A 191 13.01 -13.42 -18.15
C ARG A 191 14.17 -13.47 -17.17
N GLN A 192 15.41 -13.56 -17.67
CA GLN A 192 16.60 -13.65 -16.83
C GLN A 192 16.83 -12.35 -16.04
N SER A 193 16.78 -11.20 -16.71
CA SER A 193 16.93 -9.90 -16.05
C SER A 193 15.88 -9.67 -14.94
N SER A 194 14.65 -10.15 -15.15
CA SER A 194 13.59 -10.04 -14.17
C SER A 194 13.85 -10.90 -12.94
N LEU A 195 14.33 -12.13 -13.12
CA LEU A 195 14.74 -13.00 -12.02
C LEU A 195 15.90 -12.37 -11.24
N ASP A 196 16.96 -11.96 -11.93
CA ASP A 196 18.16 -11.37 -11.33
C ASP A 196 17.80 -10.11 -10.54
N TYR A 197 16.90 -9.28 -11.08
CA TYR A 197 16.41 -8.09 -10.42
C TYR A 197 15.68 -8.39 -9.10
N VAL A 198 14.77 -9.36 -9.10
CA VAL A 198 14.06 -9.78 -7.87
C VAL A 198 15.02 -10.37 -6.86
N LEU A 199 15.97 -11.21 -7.28
CA LEU A 199 16.96 -11.80 -6.39
C LEU A 199 17.89 -10.71 -5.79
N ALA A 200 18.34 -9.76 -6.59
CA ALA A 200 19.14 -8.62 -6.12
C ALA A 200 18.34 -7.77 -5.11
N TYR A 201 17.06 -7.47 -5.37
CA TYR A 201 16.21 -6.76 -4.42
C TYR A 201 16.02 -7.55 -3.12
N ARG A 202 15.78 -8.85 -3.18
CA ARG A 202 15.68 -9.71 -1.99
C ARG A 202 16.95 -9.71 -1.14
N LYS A 203 18.12 -9.59 -1.77
CA LYS A 203 19.42 -9.54 -1.10
C LYS A 203 19.74 -8.17 -0.51
N GLY A 204 19.49 -7.10 -1.25
CA GLY A 204 19.95 -5.75 -0.91
C GLY A 204 18.86 -4.70 -0.74
N GLY A 205 17.59 -5.07 -0.97
CA GLY A 205 16.46 -4.16 -0.81
C GLY A 205 16.53 -2.94 -1.74
N ASN A 206 16.13 -1.80 -1.22
CA ASN A 206 16.02 -0.55 -2.00
C ASN A 206 17.34 -0.10 -2.66
N ARG A 207 18.48 -0.51 -2.12
CA ARG A 207 19.79 -0.19 -2.73
C ARG A 207 19.97 -0.84 -4.10
N ASN A 208 19.26 -1.94 -4.36
CA ASN A 208 19.33 -2.69 -5.61
C ASN A 208 18.11 -2.41 -6.52
N LEU A 209 17.28 -1.42 -6.19
CA LEU A 209 16.26 -0.93 -7.12
C LEU A 209 16.91 -0.18 -8.27
N ALA A 210 16.29 -0.28 -9.43
CA ALA A 210 16.81 0.32 -10.65
C ALA A 210 17.00 1.84 -10.52
N ILE A 211 18.07 2.32 -11.12
CA ILE A 211 18.16 3.68 -11.61
C ILE A 211 17.89 3.56 -13.11
N TYR A 212 16.72 4.01 -13.54
CA TYR A 212 16.39 4.04 -14.96
C TYR A 212 17.26 5.07 -15.68
N VAL A 213 17.88 4.64 -16.77
CA VAL A 213 18.73 5.46 -17.63
C VAL A 213 18.26 5.45 -19.09
N ASP A 214 16.98 5.19 -19.30
CA ASP A 214 16.28 5.19 -20.58
C ASP A 214 16.11 6.61 -21.17
N SER A 215 16.27 7.64 -20.36
CA SER A 215 16.21 9.04 -20.73
C SER A 215 17.46 9.79 -20.27
N GLU A 216 17.66 11.01 -20.77
CA GLU A 216 18.79 11.87 -20.38
C GLU A 216 18.85 12.17 -18.88
N ARG A 217 17.73 12.04 -18.18
CA ARG A 217 17.62 12.25 -16.72
C ARG A 217 17.41 10.93 -16.00
N PRO A 218 18.45 10.38 -15.38
CA PRO A 218 18.32 9.15 -14.62
C PRO A 218 17.30 9.27 -13.49
N GLN A 219 16.49 8.21 -13.29
CA GLN A 219 15.41 8.17 -12.32
C GLN A 219 15.61 7.02 -11.34
N SER A 220 15.80 7.34 -10.07
CA SER A 220 15.99 6.34 -9.02
C SER A 220 14.64 5.88 -8.47
N VAL A 221 14.26 4.62 -8.71
CA VAL A 221 13.06 4.00 -8.14
C VAL A 221 13.07 4.04 -6.61
N ALA A 222 14.25 3.85 -6.00
CA ALA A 222 14.41 3.89 -4.55
C ALA A 222 14.06 5.27 -3.97
N ARG A 223 14.59 6.35 -4.56
CA ARG A 223 14.34 7.73 -4.12
C ARG A 223 12.88 8.09 -4.30
N GLU A 224 12.29 7.81 -5.47
CA GLU A 224 10.88 8.08 -5.73
C GLU A 224 9.96 7.36 -4.74
N PHE A 225 10.29 6.10 -4.39
CA PHE A 225 9.55 5.34 -3.40
C PHE A 225 9.72 5.91 -1.98
N GLU A 226 10.92 6.31 -1.58
CA GLU A 226 11.19 6.87 -0.26
C GLU A 226 10.39 8.14 -0.02
N GLU A 227 10.42 9.06 -0.97
CA GLU A 227 9.66 10.30 -0.93
C GLU A 227 8.14 10.05 -0.90
N MET A 228 7.64 9.16 -1.76
CA MET A 228 6.22 8.79 -1.80
C MET A 228 5.75 8.17 -0.49
N SER A 229 6.49 7.21 0.05
CA SER A 229 6.12 6.48 1.26
C SER A 229 6.22 7.33 2.52
N GLY A 230 7.01 8.40 2.51
CA GLY A 230 7.11 9.38 3.59
C GLY A 230 5.86 10.27 3.73
N GLY A 231 5.09 10.43 2.65
CA GLY A 231 3.87 11.26 2.64
C GLY A 231 2.58 10.52 3.01
N VAL A 232 2.64 9.20 3.30
CA VAL A 232 1.45 8.43 3.65
C VAL A 232 1.19 8.52 5.15
N ASP A 233 0.37 9.46 5.56
CA ASP A 233 -0.05 9.66 6.97
C ASP A 233 -1.43 9.04 7.29
N LEU A 234 -1.73 7.92 6.68
CA LEU A 234 -2.96 7.16 6.92
C LEU A 234 -2.68 6.06 7.95
N TRP A 235 -3.42 6.02 9.06
CA TRP A 235 -3.21 5.07 10.16
C TRP A 235 -1.74 4.96 10.60
N PRO A 236 -1.12 6.01 11.15
CA PRO A 236 0.32 6.01 11.44
C PRO A 236 0.78 4.82 12.27
N VAL A 237 -0.01 4.39 13.26
CA VAL A 237 0.30 3.25 14.15
C VAL A 237 0.45 1.93 13.39
N VAL A 238 -0.23 1.77 12.24
CA VAL A 238 -0.18 0.56 11.40
C VAL A 238 0.76 0.72 10.24
N LEU A 239 0.67 1.84 9.50
CA LEU A 239 1.43 2.02 8.27
C LEU A 239 2.88 2.42 8.51
N THR A 240 3.20 3.16 9.59
CA THR A 240 4.58 3.54 9.88
C THR A 240 5.51 2.34 10.06
N PRO A 241 5.17 1.29 10.85
CA PRO A 241 6.00 0.09 10.93
C PRO A 241 6.15 -0.65 9.60
N LEU A 242 5.08 -0.70 8.79
CA LEU A 242 5.10 -1.35 7.48
C LEU A 242 5.92 -0.55 6.46
N ALA A 243 5.80 0.77 6.45
CA ALA A 243 6.62 1.65 5.63
C ALA A 243 8.10 1.54 6.01
N LYS A 244 8.42 1.49 7.31
CA LYS A 244 9.78 1.24 7.81
C LYS A 244 10.31 -0.11 7.34
N TYR A 245 9.49 -1.16 7.42
CA TYR A 245 9.85 -2.49 6.89
C TYR A 245 10.14 -2.44 5.39
N LEU A 246 9.25 -1.84 4.57
CA LEU A 246 9.45 -1.74 3.13
C LEU A 246 10.65 -0.87 2.73
N ARG A 247 10.93 0.20 3.49
CA ARG A 247 12.11 1.05 3.24
C ARG A 247 13.41 0.37 3.63
N GLY A 248 13.41 -0.37 4.72
CA GLY A 248 14.59 -1.08 5.23
C GLY A 248 14.68 -2.56 4.82
N TYR A 249 13.80 -3.04 3.92
CA TYR A 249 13.84 -4.42 3.43
C TYR A 249 15.19 -4.76 2.78
N PRO A 250 15.76 -5.95 2.99
CA PRO A 250 15.28 -7.07 3.79
C PRO A 250 15.76 -7.05 5.25
N THR A 251 16.58 -6.08 5.65
CA THR A 251 17.28 -6.04 6.95
C THR A 251 16.43 -5.49 8.08
N ALA A 252 15.40 -4.70 7.77
CA ALA A 252 14.46 -4.21 8.78
C ALA A 252 13.66 -5.34 9.40
N ALA A 253 13.44 -5.26 10.72
CA ALA A 253 12.61 -6.21 11.43
C ALA A 253 11.20 -6.26 10.83
N ARG A 254 10.78 -7.46 10.42
CA ARG A 254 9.44 -7.71 9.91
C ARG A 254 8.43 -7.63 11.07
N PRO A 255 7.38 -6.79 10.98
CA PRO A 255 6.34 -6.74 12.01
C PRO A 255 5.70 -8.11 12.23
N ARG A 256 5.23 -8.37 13.47
CA ARG A 256 4.50 -9.63 13.78
C ARG A 256 3.28 -9.76 12.88
N GLN A 257 2.83 -10.99 12.61
CA GLN A 257 1.68 -11.29 11.75
C GLN A 257 1.82 -10.68 10.33
N THR A 258 3.05 -10.62 9.81
CA THR A 258 3.34 -10.09 8.47
C THR A 258 3.93 -11.21 7.62
N SER A 259 3.45 -11.32 6.39
CA SER A 259 4.03 -12.14 5.33
C SER A 259 4.25 -11.29 4.10
N ASP A 260 5.14 -11.73 3.21
CA ASP A 260 5.36 -11.06 1.94
C ASP A 260 5.54 -12.06 0.79
N PHE A 261 5.31 -11.59 -0.42
CA PHE A 261 5.54 -12.34 -1.65
C PHE A 261 5.78 -11.39 -2.82
N PHE A 262 6.21 -11.94 -3.94
CA PHE A 262 6.44 -11.19 -5.18
C PHE A 262 5.54 -11.71 -6.30
N TYR A 263 5.21 -10.82 -7.23
CA TYR A 263 4.54 -11.19 -8.46
C TYR A 263 4.94 -10.25 -9.59
N TRP A 264 4.77 -10.68 -10.82
CA TRP A 264 4.83 -9.82 -11.99
C TRP A 264 3.48 -9.81 -12.73
N SER A 265 3.24 -8.74 -13.44
CA SER A 265 2.11 -8.65 -14.35
C SER A 265 2.46 -7.89 -15.61
N LEU A 266 1.79 -8.23 -16.71
CA LEU A 266 1.75 -7.49 -17.95
C LEU A 266 0.34 -6.93 -18.10
N ALA A 267 0.18 -5.61 -18.08
CA ALA A 267 -1.12 -4.96 -18.03
C ALA A 267 -1.19 -3.71 -18.91
N GLU A 268 -2.40 -3.41 -19.39
CA GLU A 268 -2.68 -2.26 -20.25
C GLU A 268 -3.00 -1.02 -19.41
N PHE A 269 -2.08 -0.06 -19.32
CA PHE A 269 -2.25 1.22 -18.64
C PHE A 269 -2.22 2.43 -19.56
N GLY A 270 -2.27 2.25 -20.87
CA GLY A 270 -2.16 3.35 -21.82
C GLY A 270 -1.93 2.86 -23.24
N LEU A 271 -0.97 3.48 -23.95
CA LEU A 271 -0.67 3.15 -25.34
C LEU A 271 0.08 1.82 -25.49
N ARG A 272 0.86 1.43 -24.50
CA ARG A 272 1.64 0.19 -24.49
C ARG A 272 1.34 -0.62 -23.24
N PRO A 273 1.33 -1.97 -23.33
CA PRO A 273 1.30 -2.82 -22.14
C PRO A 273 2.51 -2.56 -21.26
N VAL A 274 2.31 -2.60 -19.95
CA VAL A 274 3.37 -2.37 -18.95
C VAL A 274 3.67 -3.66 -18.24
N PHE A 275 4.90 -4.14 -18.34
CA PHE A 275 5.42 -5.20 -17.50
C PHE A 275 5.82 -4.60 -16.14
N ARG A 276 5.30 -5.19 -15.06
CA ARG A 276 5.56 -4.73 -13.69
C ARG A 276 6.04 -5.88 -12.83
N ILE A 277 6.94 -5.56 -11.89
CA ILE A 277 7.35 -6.45 -10.80
C ILE A 277 6.96 -5.78 -9.48
N ASN A 278 6.30 -6.51 -8.61
CA ASN A 278 5.73 -5.99 -7.37
C ASN A 278 6.14 -6.83 -6.16
N HIS A 279 6.35 -6.16 -5.02
CA HIS A 279 6.48 -6.73 -3.69
C HIS A 279 5.21 -6.48 -2.89
N VAL A 280 4.56 -7.54 -2.45
CA VAL A 280 3.33 -7.48 -1.64
C VAL A 280 3.67 -7.82 -0.21
N VAL A 281 3.19 -6.98 0.71
CA VAL A 281 3.27 -7.21 2.17
C VAL A 281 1.86 -7.32 2.72
N VAL A 282 1.57 -8.42 3.40
CA VAL A 282 0.27 -8.68 4.04
C VAL A 282 0.46 -8.67 5.54
N HIS A 283 -0.27 -7.83 6.25
CA HIS A 283 -0.16 -7.64 7.68
C HIS A 283 -1.52 -7.76 8.38
N GLY A 284 -1.59 -8.64 9.39
CA GLY A 284 -2.69 -8.67 10.34
C GLY A 284 -2.37 -7.76 11.52
N THR A 285 -3.23 -6.81 11.82
CA THR A 285 -2.93 -5.81 12.85
C THR A 285 -3.12 -6.33 14.28
N GLY A 286 -3.89 -7.41 14.45
CA GLY A 286 -4.30 -7.91 15.78
C GLY A 286 -5.20 -6.95 16.55
N ARG A 287 -5.71 -5.89 15.94
CA ARG A 287 -6.54 -4.85 16.57
C ARG A 287 -8.01 -5.22 16.51
N ALA A 288 -8.76 -4.77 17.50
CA ALA A 288 -10.22 -4.92 17.53
C ALA A 288 -10.95 -3.78 16.80
N SER A 289 -10.27 -2.66 16.54
CA SER A 289 -10.83 -1.48 15.88
C SER A 289 -9.85 -0.92 14.83
N GLY A 290 -10.37 -0.19 13.86
CA GLY A 290 -9.62 0.33 12.73
C GLY A 290 -9.30 -0.77 11.70
N PRO A 291 -8.20 -0.65 10.94
CA PRO A 291 -7.83 -1.67 9.98
C PRO A 291 -7.48 -2.98 10.68
N LEU A 292 -8.16 -4.06 10.30
CA LEU A 292 -7.92 -5.43 10.78
C LEU A 292 -6.76 -6.08 10.01
N HIS A 293 -6.68 -5.77 8.73
CA HIS A 293 -5.60 -6.20 7.84
C HIS A 293 -5.20 -5.09 6.90
N VAL A 294 -3.94 -5.08 6.52
CA VAL A 294 -3.38 -4.18 5.51
C VAL A 294 -2.55 -4.98 4.52
N VAL A 295 -2.77 -4.72 3.24
CA VAL A 295 -1.97 -5.25 2.14
C VAL A 295 -1.31 -4.05 1.44
N LEU A 296 0.02 -4.03 1.42
CA LEU A 296 0.80 -3.04 0.68
C LEU A 296 1.33 -3.69 -0.60
N VAL A 297 1.22 -2.99 -1.72
CA VAL A 297 1.83 -3.41 -2.99
C VAL A 297 2.80 -2.33 -3.43
N LYS A 298 4.09 -2.65 -3.35
CA LYS A 298 5.17 -1.78 -3.80
C LYS A 298 5.62 -2.20 -5.18
N GLN A 299 5.55 -1.32 -6.15
CA GLN A 299 6.12 -1.54 -7.47
C GLN A 299 7.64 -1.43 -7.40
N LEU A 300 8.33 -2.48 -7.80
CA LEU A 300 9.78 -2.54 -7.88
C LEU A 300 10.30 -2.10 -9.26
N TYR A 301 9.55 -2.45 -10.31
CA TYR A 301 9.90 -2.19 -11.70
C TYR A 301 8.65 -1.96 -12.54
N ALA A 302 8.76 -1.12 -13.54
CA ALA A 302 7.79 -0.97 -14.63
C ALA A 302 8.51 -0.69 -15.94
N SER A 303 8.08 -1.34 -17.04
CA SER A 303 8.71 -1.17 -18.35
C SER A 303 8.40 0.17 -19.03
N HIS A 304 7.31 0.83 -18.64
CA HIS A 304 6.86 2.10 -19.22
C HIS A 304 6.23 3.00 -18.17
N TYR A 305 6.17 4.28 -18.44
CA TYR A 305 5.44 5.35 -17.74
C TYR A 305 5.80 5.54 -16.28
N PHE A 306 5.71 4.49 -15.46
CA PHE A 306 5.81 4.60 -14.02
C PHE A 306 7.27 4.73 -13.56
N ARG A 307 7.53 5.65 -12.64
CA ARG A 307 8.76 5.75 -11.86
C ARG A 307 8.69 4.86 -10.65
N THR A 308 7.54 4.88 -9.96
CA THR A 308 7.20 4.02 -8.83
C THR A 308 5.70 4.06 -8.59
N ALA A 309 5.19 3.07 -7.86
CA ALA A 309 3.81 3.06 -7.36
C ALA A 309 3.74 2.36 -6.00
N LEU A 310 2.78 2.79 -5.19
CA LEU A 310 2.42 2.18 -3.92
C LEU A 310 0.90 2.06 -3.83
N GLU A 311 0.42 0.85 -3.55
CA GLU A 311 -0.98 0.61 -3.24
C GLU A 311 -1.11 0.20 -1.77
N VAL A 312 -2.08 0.79 -1.09
CA VAL A 312 -2.50 0.40 0.26
C VAL A 312 -3.91 -0.15 0.17
N ARG A 313 -4.12 -1.38 0.59
CA ARG A 313 -5.44 -2.03 0.64
C ARG A 313 -5.71 -2.41 2.09
N ALA A 314 -6.69 -1.77 2.72
CA ALA A 314 -7.03 -2.04 4.11
C ALA A 314 -8.41 -2.69 4.23
N VAL A 315 -8.50 -3.69 5.08
CA VAL A 315 -9.74 -4.32 5.51
C VAL A 315 -10.11 -3.75 6.86
N VAL A 316 -11.18 -2.97 6.91
CA VAL A 316 -11.63 -2.25 8.12
C VAL A 316 -12.94 -2.87 8.61
N GLY A 317 -13.03 -3.19 9.90
CA GLY A 317 -14.25 -3.72 10.49
C GLY A 317 -15.41 -2.71 10.40
N ASP A 318 -16.61 -3.20 10.15
CA ASP A 318 -17.82 -2.36 10.02
C ASP A 318 -18.33 -1.82 11.37
N GLY A 319 -17.82 -2.34 12.46
CA GLY A 319 -18.20 -1.96 13.82
C GLY A 319 -19.65 -2.27 14.21
N ARG A 320 -20.41 -2.89 13.33
CA ARG A 320 -21.82 -3.24 13.58
C ARG A 320 -21.91 -4.49 14.46
N PRO A 321 -22.87 -4.57 15.39
CA PRO A 321 -23.06 -5.76 16.23
C PRO A 321 -23.32 -7.04 15.41
N SER A 322 -23.85 -6.89 14.19
CA SER A 322 -24.12 -8.02 13.30
C SER A 322 -22.87 -8.66 12.71
N GLY A 323 -21.71 -7.97 12.69
CA GLY A 323 -20.44 -8.48 12.17
C GLY A 323 -20.48 -9.03 10.73
N LYS A 324 -21.49 -8.62 9.93
CA LYS A 324 -21.81 -9.24 8.64
C LYS A 324 -20.98 -8.74 7.47
N GLY A 325 -20.04 -7.82 7.70
CA GLY A 325 -19.25 -7.26 6.62
C GLY A 325 -18.03 -6.48 7.09
N VAL A 326 -17.29 -6.00 6.11
CA VAL A 326 -16.11 -5.17 6.30
C VAL A 326 -16.05 -4.10 5.21
N TYR A 327 -15.35 -3.01 5.47
CA TYR A 327 -14.99 -2.06 4.42
C TYR A 327 -13.67 -2.49 3.77
N LEU A 328 -13.63 -2.48 2.46
CA LEU A 328 -12.39 -2.44 1.70
C LEU A 328 -12.07 -0.98 1.40
N VAL A 329 -10.88 -0.55 1.81
CA VAL A 329 -10.33 0.78 1.52
C VAL A 329 -9.09 0.60 0.68
N MET A 330 -8.99 1.35 -0.41
CA MET A 330 -7.81 1.33 -1.26
C MET A 330 -7.28 2.75 -1.47
N LEU A 331 -5.96 2.88 -1.40
CA LEU A 331 -5.21 4.09 -1.77
C LEU A 331 -4.16 3.68 -2.79
N ASN A 332 -4.21 4.29 -3.98
CA ASN A 332 -3.25 4.05 -5.04
C ASN A 332 -2.51 5.35 -5.33
N MET A 333 -1.20 5.31 -5.23
CA MET A 333 -0.31 6.41 -5.57
C MET A 333 0.66 5.94 -6.65
N ALA A 334 0.83 6.74 -7.69
CA ALA A 334 1.75 6.45 -8.78
C ALA A 334 2.43 7.73 -9.25
N ARG A 335 3.75 7.66 -9.39
CA ARG A 335 4.56 8.67 -10.04
C ARG A 335 4.87 8.21 -11.45
N SER A 336 4.64 9.07 -12.43
CA SER A 336 4.75 8.71 -13.84
C SER A 336 5.42 9.81 -14.66
N ASP A 337 6.10 9.38 -15.72
CA ASP A 337 6.59 10.28 -16.73
C ASP A 337 5.44 10.82 -17.57
N GLY A 338 5.69 11.93 -18.28
CA GLY A 338 4.73 12.53 -19.20
C GLY A 338 3.55 13.25 -18.54
N LEU A 339 3.50 13.36 -17.20
CA LEU A 339 2.45 14.10 -16.50
C LEU A 339 2.76 15.59 -16.35
N THR A 340 3.97 16.02 -16.68
CA THR A 340 4.47 17.40 -16.54
C THR A 340 4.67 18.06 -17.90
N GLY A 341 4.94 19.38 -17.89
CA GLY A 341 5.01 20.19 -19.10
C GLY A 341 3.63 20.53 -19.67
N VAL A 342 3.55 21.32 -20.72
CA VAL A 342 2.28 21.84 -21.28
C VAL A 342 1.32 20.71 -21.67
N LEU A 343 1.76 19.78 -22.50
CA LEU A 343 0.93 18.65 -22.93
C LEU A 343 0.62 17.70 -21.76
N GLY A 344 1.61 17.46 -20.91
CA GLY A 344 1.45 16.57 -19.73
C GLY A 344 0.42 17.08 -18.76
N SER A 345 0.51 18.32 -18.33
CA SER A 345 -0.36 18.90 -17.32
C SER A 345 -1.78 19.20 -17.84
N LEU A 346 -1.94 19.62 -19.08
CA LEU A 346 -3.24 20.03 -19.63
C LEU A 346 -4.05 18.87 -20.21
N ILE A 347 -3.42 17.84 -20.74
CA ILE A 347 -4.11 16.76 -21.46
C ILE A 347 -3.89 15.41 -20.79
N ILE A 348 -2.63 15.01 -20.56
CA ILE A 348 -2.31 13.65 -20.11
C ILE A 348 -2.71 13.45 -18.66
N LYS A 349 -2.30 14.35 -17.75
CA LYS A 349 -2.58 14.23 -16.31
C LYS A 349 -4.07 14.21 -16.00
N PRO A 350 -4.94 15.09 -16.53
CA PRO A 350 -6.39 15.01 -16.30
C PRO A 350 -7.02 13.70 -16.80
N LYS A 351 -6.59 13.20 -17.95
CA LYS A 351 -7.06 11.92 -18.51
C LYS A 351 -6.61 10.74 -17.66
N ALA A 352 -5.33 10.70 -17.28
CA ALA A 352 -4.77 9.66 -16.43
C ALA A 352 -5.41 9.67 -15.04
N THR A 353 -5.65 10.84 -14.46
CA THR A 353 -6.31 10.99 -13.15
C THR A 353 -7.72 10.44 -13.16
N ARG A 354 -8.53 10.80 -14.18
CA ARG A 354 -9.88 10.22 -14.36
C ARG A 354 -9.82 8.72 -14.54
N GLY A 355 -8.92 8.25 -15.43
CA GLY A 355 -8.73 6.82 -15.68
C GLY A 355 -8.32 6.04 -14.43
N SER A 356 -7.48 6.63 -13.57
CA SER A 356 -7.05 6.04 -12.29
C SER A 356 -8.21 5.95 -11.30
N ARG A 357 -9.02 7.00 -11.15
CA ARG A 357 -10.21 6.99 -10.30
C ARG A 357 -11.21 5.93 -10.75
N ASP A 358 -11.58 5.95 -12.04
CA ASP A 358 -12.57 5.01 -12.60
C ASP A 358 -12.02 3.57 -12.57
N GLY A 359 -10.71 3.40 -12.72
CA GLY A 359 -10.01 2.12 -12.55
C GLY A 359 -10.12 1.59 -11.13
N LEU A 360 -9.95 2.46 -10.14
CA LEU A 360 -10.06 2.10 -8.72
C LEU A 360 -11.49 1.69 -8.36
N GLU A 361 -12.53 2.41 -8.85
CA GLU A 361 -13.93 2.02 -8.63
C GLU A 361 -14.22 0.63 -9.21
N ARG A 362 -13.73 0.34 -10.43
CA ARG A 362 -13.86 -1.00 -11.04
C ARG A 362 -13.12 -2.08 -10.24
N ALA A 363 -11.92 -1.78 -9.72
CA ALA A 363 -11.15 -2.71 -8.91
C ALA A 363 -11.86 -3.03 -7.59
N LEU A 364 -12.37 -2.01 -6.87
CA LEU A 364 -13.17 -2.18 -5.67
C LEU A 364 -14.40 -3.06 -5.93
N ALA A 365 -15.15 -2.79 -7.00
CA ALA A 365 -16.31 -3.58 -7.38
C ALA A 365 -15.94 -5.02 -7.75
N ALA A 366 -14.82 -5.25 -8.41
CA ALA A 366 -14.33 -6.60 -8.75
C ALA A 366 -13.96 -7.39 -7.50
N VAL A 367 -13.18 -6.80 -6.59
CA VAL A 367 -12.82 -7.42 -5.30
C VAL A 367 -14.07 -7.76 -4.48
N LYS A 368 -15.04 -6.83 -4.40
CA LYS A 368 -16.32 -7.05 -3.73
C LYS A 368 -17.03 -8.29 -4.30
N ARG A 369 -17.23 -8.33 -5.63
CA ARG A 369 -17.87 -9.51 -6.27
C ARG A 369 -17.14 -10.82 -5.97
N MET A 370 -15.79 -10.82 -6.01
CA MET A 370 -15.00 -12.03 -5.72
C MET A 370 -15.12 -12.47 -4.24
N ALA A 371 -15.21 -11.52 -3.32
CA ALA A 371 -15.32 -11.81 -1.89
C ALA A 371 -16.72 -12.29 -1.51
N GLU A 372 -17.78 -11.75 -2.13
CA GLU A 372 -19.17 -12.08 -1.87
C GLU A 372 -19.66 -13.31 -2.63
N ALA A 373 -18.96 -13.72 -3.71
CA ALA A 373 -19.30 -14.95 -4.44
C ALA A 373 -19.22 -16.16 -3.51
N ARG A 374 -20.30 -16.93 -3.44
CA ARG A 374 -20.34 -18.24 -2.77
C ARG A 374 -19.36 -19.19 -3.50
N ARG A 375 -18.57 -19.93 -2.73
CA ARG A 375 -17.75 -21.02 -3.29
C ARG A 375 -18.63 -22.21 -3.62
#